data_40ebaca233bb89cd64490341308402b6
#
_entry.id   40ebaca233bb89cd64490341308402b6
#
_cell.length_a   1.000
_cell.length_b   1.000
_cell.length_c   1.000
_cell.angle_alpha   90.00
_cell.angle_beta   90.00
_cell.angle_gamma   90.00
#
_symmetry.space_group_name_H-M   'P 1'
#
loop_
_entity.id
_entity.type
_entity.pdbx_description
1 polymer ?
#
loop_
_entity_poly.entity_id
_entity_poly.type
_entity_poly.pdbx_seq_one_letter_code
_entity_poly.pdbx_strand_id
1 'polypeptide(L)'
;YSFVNNADVSISPVDGVYKFSNLDIYEGTYLNYKYTANTSDKDQRFIIPNDNVDTTTLTVKVQESSSDSTTNTYKLATGITTLDSTSKVYFLQEVENGRFEVYFGDGVLGEAIADGNIVILDYITCNLDEPNGATSFTLNGTVGGFANVTITTLNNAANGDSPETIKSIKYNAPRDYTAQDRAVTADDYKVLVKSLYANAQSVQVYGGEDAATPDYGKVYISIKAKSGSNLTELTKANLVQSLKSFAVASVTPVIIDPETTFIILETTFK
;
A
#
# COMPACT_ATOMS: atom_id res chain seq x y z
N TYR A 1 -6.59 -9.88 16.25
CA TYR A 1 -5.55 -9.22 15.44
C TYR A 1 -4.99 -8.02 16.18
N SER A 2 -3.72 -7.69 15.98
CA SER A 2 -3.07 -6.49 16.48
C SER A 2 -2.95 -5.47 15.37
N PHE A 3 -3.18 -4.20 15.72
CA PHE A 3 -2.98 -3.09 14.79
C PHE A 3 -1.95 -2.13 15.39
N VAL A 4 -0.99 -1.72 14.61
CA VAL A 4 0.12 -0.87 15.03
C VAL A 4 0.26 0.33 14.10
N ASN A 5 0.84 1.40 14.62
CA ASN A 5 1.27 2.54 13.81
C ASN A 5 2.71 2.29 13.35
N ASN A 6 3.05 2.67 12.13
CA ASN A 6 4.37 2.48 11.54
C ASN A 6 5.26 3.74 11.58
N ALA A 7 4.77 4.83 12.16
CA ALA A 7 5.48 6.10 12.22
C ALA A 7 5.27 6.80 13.56
N ASP A 8 6.26 7.54 14.00
CA ASP A 8 6.15 8.41 15.18
C ASP A 8 5.21 9.57 14.88
N VAL A 9 4.22 9.77 15.75
CA VAL A 9 3.27 10.89 15.65
C VAL A 9 3.46 11.83 16.82
N SER A 10 3.89 13.05 16.54
CA SER A 10 4.06 14.10 17.56
C SER A 10 2.85 15.03 17.54
N ILE A 11 2.20 15.21 18.68
CA ILE A 11 1.08 16.13 18.84
C ILE A 11 1.28 16.99 20.08
N SER A 12 0.71 18.18 20.06
CA SER A 12 0.58 19.05 21.23
C SER A 12 -0.86 19.04 21.75
N PRO A 13 -1.07 19.13 23.07
CA PRO A 13 -2.43 19.19 23.60
C PRO A 13 -3.12 20.51 23.23
N VAL A 14 -4.41 20.43 22.97
CA VAL A 14 -5.31 21.59 22.85
C VAL A 14 -6.29 21.51 24.01
N ASP A 15 -6.39 22.56 24.81
CA ASP A 15 -7.22 22.61 26.02
C ASP A 15 -6.99 21.42 26.97
N GLY A 16 -5.74 20.98 27.08
CA GLY A 16 -5.34 19.86 27.93
C GLY A 16 -5.71 18.47 27.37
N VAL A 17 -6.21 18.38 26.13
CA VAL A 17 -6.57 17.14 25.46
C VAL A 17 -5.60 16.84 24.33
N TYR A 18 -5.05 15.62 24.29
CA TYR A 18 -4.30 15.10 23.17
C TYR A 18 -5.27 14.40 22.19
N LYS A 19 -5.35 14.88 20.96
CA LYS A 19 -6.22 14.31 19.93
C LYS A 19 -5.41 13.94 18.72
N PHE A 20 -5.30 12.63 18.44
CA PHE A 20 -4.78 12.10 17.19
C PHE A 20 -5.92 12.08 16.17
N SER A 21 -5.78 12.80 15.07
CA SER A 21 -6.76 12.83 14.01
C SER A 21 -6.23 12.10 12.78
N ASN A 22 -7.06 11.26 12.17
CA ASN A 22 -6.74 10.51 10.95
C ASN A 22 -5.43 9.69 11.08
N LEU A 23 -5.32 8.94 12.18
CA LEU A 23 -4.17 8.07 12.40
C LEU A 23 -4.37 6.77 11.61
N ASP A 24 -3.45 6.49 10.71
CA ASP A 24 -3.40 5.22 10.01
C ASP A 24 -2.76 4.16 10.91
N ILE A 25 -3.43 3.02 11.02
CA ILE A 25 -2.94 1.85 11.75
C ILE A 25 -2.95 0.65 10.80
N TYR A 26 -1.92 -0.15 10.88
CA TYR A 26 -1.68 -1.32 10.03
C TYR A 26 -1.81 -2.58 10.87
N GLU A 27 -2.47 -3.59 10.32
CA GLU A 27 -2.55 -4.87 10.99
C GLU A 27 -1.21 -5.57 10.97
N GLY A 28 -0.83 -6.16 12.09
CA GLY A 28 0.34 -7.01 12.19
C GLY A 28 1.27 -6.69 13.35
N THR A 29 2.52 -7.09 13.17
CA THR A 29 3.59 -6.90 14.14
C THR A 29 4.68 -6.02 13.53
N TYR A 30 4.98 -4.91 14.18
CA TYR A 30 6.09 -4.04 13.81
C TYR A 30 7.41 -4.69 14.20
N LEU A 31 8.32 -4.78 13.24
CA LEU A 31 9.65 -5.38 13.40
C LEU A 31 10.73 -4.42 12.92
N ASN A 32 11.87 -4.47 13.62
CA ASN A 32 13.09 -3.75 13.28
C ASN A 32 14.20 -4.77 13.06
N TYR A 33 14.81 -4.77 11.88
CA TYR A 33 15.93 -5.65 11.57
C TYR A 33 17.15 -4.84 11.12
N LYS A 34 18.35 -5.28 11.49
CA LYS A 34 19.60 -4.54 11.21
C LYS A 34 20.63 -5.43 10.55
N TYR A 35 21.25 -4.91 9.52
CA TYR A 35 22.39 -5.50 8.85
C TYR A 35 23.59 -4.56 8.92
N THR A 36 24.78 -5.12 9.07
CA THR A 36 26.04 -4.38 8.87
C THR A 36 26.50 -4.57 7.43
N ALA A 37 26.71 -3.47 6.72
CA ALA A 37 27.21 -3.50 5.36
C ALA A 37 28.67 -3.95 5.32
N ASN A 38 28.98 -4.79 4.34
CA ASN A 38 30.33 -5.28 4.05
C ASN A 38 30.64 -5.04 2.59
N THR A 39 31.44 -4.06 2.28
CA THR A 39 31.80 -3.70 0.90
C THR A 39 32.74 -4.68 0.21
N SER A 40 33.25 -5.71 0.93
CA SER A 40 33.95 -6.83 0.31
C SER A 40 33.03 -7.71 -0.52
N ASP A 41 31.72 -7.69 -0.20
CA ASP A 41 30.67 -8.33 -0.98
C ASP A 41 30.04 -7.28 -1.91
N LYS A 42 30.43 -7.30 -3.18
CA LYS A 42 29.95 -6.31 -4.18
C LYS A 42 28.48 -6.48 -4.56
N ASP A 43 27.94 -7.67 -4.32
CA ASP A 43 26.56 -8.02 -4.63
C ASP A 43 25.71 -8.13 -3.36
N GLN A 44 26.13 -7.46 -2.28
CA GLN A 44 25.44 -7.53 -0.99
C GLN A 44 23.98 -7.07 -1.13
N ARG A 45 23.08 -7.95 -0.69
CA ARG A 45 21.65 -7.75 -0.66
C ARG A 45 21.12 -8.04 0.74
N PHE A 46 20.13 -7.29 1.15
CA PHE A 46 19.58 -7.37 2.50
C PHE A 46 18.20 -8.02 2.42
N ILE A 47 18.15 -9.32 2.66
CA ILE A 47 16.89 -10.09 2.60
C ILE A 47 16.09 -9.82 3.87
N ILE A 48 14.83 -9.42 3.73
CA ILE A 48 13.91 -9.32 4.86
C ILE A 48 13.60 -10.75 5.34
N PRO A 49 13.92 -11.11 6.61
CA PRO A 49 13.93 -12.51 7.04
C PRO A 49 12.53 -13.11 7.25
N ASN A 50 11.50 -12.28 7.28
CA ASN A 50 10.14 -12.69 7.58
C ASN A 50 9.31 -12.90 6.31
N ASP A 51 8.33 -13.78 6.44
CA ASP A 51 7.27 -13.98 5.44
C ASP A 51 6.13 -12.98 5.70
N ASN A 52 5.24 -12.79 4.72
CA ASN A 52 4.06 -11.91 4.80
C ASN A 52 4.40 -10.46 5.23
N VAL A 53 5.46 -9.93 4.68
CA VAL A 53 5.87 -8.54 4.92
C VAL A 53 4.98 -7.59 4.11
N ASP A 54 4.39 -6.62 4.77
CA ASP A 54 3.74 -5.50 4.09
C ASP A 54 4.81 -4.49 3.63
N THR A 55 5.19 -4.60 2.37
CA THR A 55 6.22 -3.75 1.77
C THR A 55 5.82 -2.27 1.69
N THR A 56 4.54 -1.94 1.80
CA THR A 56 4.06 -0.55 1.82
C THR A 56 4.41 0.15 3.14
N THR A 57 4.65 -0.63 4.20
CA THR A 57 5.07 -0.12 5.51
C THR A 57 6.59 -0.08 5.68
N LEU A 58 7.35 -0.62 4.71
CA LEU A 58 8.80 -0.70 4.78
C LEU A 58 9.44 0.69 4.81
N THR A 59 10.22 0.93 5.87
CA THR A 59 11.09 2.09 5.99
C THR A 59 12.54 1.63 6.05
N VAL A 60 13.35 2.13 5.14
CA VAL A 60 14.79 1.82 5.07
C VAL A 60 15.59 3.01 5.55
N LYS A 61 16.42 2.79 6.57
CA LYS A 61 17.33 3.79 7.10
C LYS A 61 18.76 3.25 7.08
N VAL A 62 19.71 4.13 6.82
CA VAL A 62 21.14 3.81 6.89
C VAL A 62 21.77 4.68 7.98
N GLN A 63 22.43 4.03 8.92
CA GLN A 63 23.21 4.63 9.99
C GLN A 63 24.69 4.55 9.60
N GLU A 64 25.43 5.64 9.79
CA GLU A 64 26.84 5.79 9.36
C GLU A 64 27.74 4.70 9.95
N SER A 65 27.60 4.42 11.23
CA SER A 65 28.40 3.40 11.93
C SER A 65 27.75 2.98 13.24
N SER A 66 28.30 2.00 13.91
CA SER A 66 27.87 1.59 15.25
C SER A 66 28.09 2.66 16.33
N SER A 67 28.99 3.60 16.09
CA SER A 67 29.32 4.71 17.02
C SER A 67 28.56 6.00 16.73
N ASP A 68 27.94 6.12 15.58
CA ASP A 68 27.12 7.28 15.19
C ASP A 68 25.67 6.85 15.03
N SER A 69 24.77 7.33 15.87
CA SER A 69 23.34 7.02 15.84
C SER A 69 22.55 7.83 14.82
N THR A 70 23.18 8.73 14.08
CA THR A 70 22.53 9.51 13.03
C THR A 70 22.10 8.58 11.90
N THR A 71 20.84 8.65 11.51
CA THR A 71 20.27 7.83 10.44
C THR A 71 19.80 8.69 9.28
N ASN A 72 20.04 8.21 8.08
CA ASN A 72 19.50 8.75 6.84
C ASN A 72 18.37 7.83 6.33
N THR A 73 17.21 8.40 6.05
CA THR A 73 16.11 7.64 5.45
C THR A 73 16.27 7.59 3.94
N TYR A 74 16.21 6.40 3.40
CA TYR A 74 16.25 6.12 1.98
C TYR A 74 14.84 5.93 1.43
N LYS A 75 14.60 6.31 0.17
CA LYS A 75 13.30 6.19 -0.49
C LYS A 75 13.32 5.04 -1.49
N LEU A 76 12.19 4.39 -1.70
CA LEU A 76 12.05 3.40 -2.77
C LEU A 76 12.25 4.08 -4.13
N ALA A 77 13.15 3.53 -4.94
CA ALA A 77 13.37 3.98 -6.32
C ALA A 77 12.18 3.56 -7.18
N THR A 78 11.44 4.53 -7.71
CA THR A 78 10.30 4.31 -8.62
C THR A 78 10.66 4.54 -10.08
N GLY A 79 11.85 5.03 -10.38
CA GLY A 79 12.36 5.25 -11.73
C GLY A 79 13.85 5.58 -11.68
N ILE A 80 14.56 5.25 -12.75
CA ILE A 80 16.01 5.42 -12.83
C ILE A 80 16.44 6.73 -13.50
N THR A 81 15.54 7.41 -14.20
CA THR A 81 15.87 8.57 -15.05
C THR A 81 16.22 9.83 -14.28
N THR A 82 15.82 9.92 -13.02
CA THR A 82 16.04 11.09 -12.16
C THR A 82 17.06 10.84 -11.05
N LEU A 83 17.68 9.65 -11.03
CA LEU A 83 18.65 9.28 -10.00
C LEU A 83 20.05 9.74 -10.38
N ASP A 84 20.80 10.19 -9.38
CA ASP A 84 22.21 10.52 -9.44
C ASP A 84 22.99 9.76 -8.36
N SER A 85 24.32 9.97 -8.33
CA SER A 85 25.22 9.30 -7.38
C SER A 85 24.99 9.65 -5.90
N THR A 86 24.20 10.71 -5.61
CA THR A 86 23.91 11.19 -4.25
C THR A 86 22.49 10.90 -3.80
N SER A 87 21.69 10.34 -4.69
CA SER A 87 20.28 10.04 -4.43
C SER A 87 20.16 8.91 -3.39
N LYS A 88 19.59 9.22 -2.23
CA LYS A 88 19.35 8.26 -1.13
C LYS A 88 18.13 7.40 -1.43
N VAL A 89 18.36 6.36 -2.23
CA VAL A 89 17.32 5.43 -2.68
C VAL A 89 17.72 3.99 -2.42
N TYR A 90 16.71 3.14 -2.26
CA TYR A 90 16.86 1.70 -2.25
C TYR A 90 15.98 1.08 -3.33
N PHE A 91 16.35 -0.10 -3.75
CA PHE A 91 15.58 -0.94 -4.65
C PHE A 91 15.02 -2.13 -3.86
N LEU A 92 13.81 -2.54 -4.19
CA LEU A 92 13.12 -3.66 -3.58
C LEU A 92 12.80 -4.70 -4.64
N GLN A 93 13.13 -5.94 -4.36
CA GLN A 93 12.86 -7.05 -5.26
C GLN A 93 12.31 -8.23 -4.46
N GLU A 94 11.33 -8.93 -5.03
CA GLU A 94 10.89 -10.22 -4.51
C GLU A 94 11.90 -11.31 -4.86
N VAL A 95 12.21 -12.17 -3.90
CA VAL A 95 13.10 -13.32 -4.03
C VAL A 95 12.33 -14.62 -3.79
N GLU A 96 13.03 -15.75 -3.76
CA GLU A 96 12.42 -17.05 -3.53
C GLU A 96 11.57 -17.08 -2.25
N ASN A 97 10.49 -17.87 -2.30
CA ASN A 97 9.55 -18.08 -1.20
C ASN A 97 8.73 -16.82 -0.78
N GLY A 98 8.54 -15.84 -1.69
CA GLY A 98 7.75 -14.65 -1.41
C GLY A 98 8.40 -13.68 -0.41
N ARG A 99 9.71 -13.78 -0.19
CA ARG A 99 10.47 -12.83 0.60
C ARG A 99 10.93 -11.66 -0.26
N PHE A 100 11.32 -10.59 0.39
CA PHE A 100 11.81 -9.39 -0.26
C PHE A 100 13.27 -9.14 0.11
N GLU A 101 14.03 -8.61 -0.84
CA GLU A 101 15.38 -8.11 -0.60
C GLU A 101 15.47 -6.63 -0.91
N VAL A 102 16.26 -5.94 -0.12
CA VAL A 102 16.63 -4.54 -0.31
C VAL A 102 18.07 -4.48 -0.82
N TYR A 103 18.33 -3.66 -1.82
CA TYR A 103 19.67 -3.32 -2.27
C TYR A 103 19.78 -1.83 -2.59
N PHE A 104 21.00 -1.32 -2.65
CA PHE A 104 21.28 0.10 -2.80
C PHE A 104 21.95 0.40 -4.15
N GLY A 105 22.10 1.68 -4.43
CA GLY A 105 22.82 2.14 -5.61
C GLY A 105 24.30 1.77 -5.59
N ASP A 106 24.92 1.89 -6.75
CA ASP A 106 26.33 1.60 -7.00
C ASP A 106 27.24 2.85 -6.99
N GLY A 107 26.66 4.02 -6.61
CA GLY A 107 27.34 5.32 -6.66
C GLY A 107 27.25 6.00 -8.03
N VAL A 108 26.51 5.42 -8.98
CA VAL A 108 26.13 6.03 -10.26
C VAL A 108 24.63 6.26 -10.30
N LEU A 109 23.87 5.19 -10.03
CA LEU A 109 22.41 5.23 -9.91
C LEU A 109 22.05 5.01 -8.44
N GLY A 110 22.02 6.10 -7.67
CA GLY A 110 21.82 6.08 -6.24
C GLY A 110 23.13 6.02 -5.44
N GLU A 111 23.05 6.51 -4.20
CA GLU A 111 24.18 6.49 -3.26
C GLU A 111 24.55 5.05 -2.89
N ALA A 112 25.85 4.73 -3.00
CA ALA A 112 26.37 3.45 -2.54
C ALA A 112 26.56 3.49 -1.01
N ILE A 113 26.23 2.40 -0.34
CA ILE A 113 26.51 2.26 1.10
C ILE A 113 28.00 1.97 1.33
N ALA A 114 28.52 2.46 2.46
CA ALA A 114 29.92 2.27 2.85
C ALA A 114 30.09 1.06 3.76
N ASP A 115 31.32 0.57 3.84
CA ASP A 115 31.69 -0.50 4.78
C ASP A 115 31.39 -0.10 6.22
N GLY A 116 30.77 -1.00 6.98
CA GLY A 116 30.39 -0.75 8.36
C GLY A 116 29.13 0.10 8.55
N ASN A 117 28.47 0.60 7.47
CA ASN A 117 27.14 1.18 7.59
C ASN A 117 26.17 0.16 8.18
N ILE A 118 25.19 0.63 8.95
CA ILE A 118 24.13 -0.22 9.49
C ILE A 118 22.85 0.08 8.73
N VAL A 119 22.39 -0.90 7.97
CA VAL A 119 21.10 -0.86 7.28
C VAL A 119 20.01 -1.30 8.25
N ILE A 120 19.04 -0.44 8.47
CA ILE A 120 17.92 -0.64 9.39
C ILE A 120 16.65 -0.76 8.55
N LEU A 121 15.97 -1.90 8.70
CA LEU A 121 14.72 -2.21 8.03
C LEU A 121 13.60 -2.21 9.07
N ASP A 122 12.71 -1.24 9.00
CA ASP A 122 11.50 -1.15 9.80
C ASP A 122 10.32 -1.56 8.94
N TYR A 123 9.57 -2.57 9.33
CA TYR A 123 8.44 -3.10 8.55
C TYR A 123 7.41 -3.79 9.44
N ILE A 124 6.25 -4.09 8.86
CA ILE A 124 5.18 -4.84 9.52
C ILE A 124 5.01 -6.18 8.81
N THR A 125 4.88 -7.25 9.59
CA THR A 125 4.41 -8.56 9.11
C THR A 125 2.93 -8.70 9.42
N CYS A 126 2.13 -9.09 8.43
CA CYS A 126 0.67 -9.06 8.51
C CYS A 126 0.03 -10.44 8.34
N ASN A 127 -1.27 -10.55 8.63
CA ASN A 127 -2.09 -11.74 8.41
C ASN A 127 -2.90 -11.67 7.10
N LEU A 128 -2.37 -10.96 6.11
CA LEU A 128 -2.93 -10.86 4.76
C LEU A 128 -4.37 -10.30 4.78
N ASP A 129 -5.34 -11.05 4.23
CA ASP A 129 -6.74 -10.64 4.11
C ASP A 129 -7.63 -11.00 5.31
N GLU A 130 -7.12 -11.79 6.26
CA GLU A 130 -7.90 -12.26 7.41
C GLU A 130 -8.49 -11.14 8.29
N PRO A 131 -7.78 -10.02 8.58
CA PRO A 131 -8.31 -8.95 9.44
C PRO A 131 -9.25 -7.99 8.70
N ASN A 132 -9.44 -8.14 7.40
CA ASN A 132 -10.35 -7.28 6.63
C ASN A 132 -11.76 -7.28 7.22
N GLY A 133 -12.36 -6.09 7.30
CA GLY A 133 -13.70 -5.90 7.85
C GLY A 133 -13.73 -5.66 9.36
N ALA A 134 -12.59 -5.64 10.06
CA ALA A 134 -12.57 -5.26 11.48
C ALA A 134 -13.08 -3.82 11.66
N THR A 135 -14.05 -3.63 12.56
CA THR A 135 -14.77 -2.36 12.75
C THR A 135 -14.56 -1.75 14.12
N SER A 136 -14.10 -2.55 15.08
CA SER A 136 -13.96 -2.14 16.48
C SER A 136 -12.54 -2.38 16.96
N PHE A 137 -11.95 -1.37 17.54
CA PHE A 137 -10.57 -1.40 18.02
C PHE A 137 -10.52 -1.02 19.49
N THR A 138 -9.68 -1.68 20.26
CA THR A 138 -9.42 -1.39 21.66
C THR A 138 -7.94 -1.16 21.86
N LEU A 139 -7.60 -0.25 22.76
CA LEU A 139 -6.21 -0.01 23.13
C LEU A 139 -5.68 -1.19 23.96
N ASN A 140 -4.54 -1.73 23.53
CA ASN A 140 -3.77 -2.68 24.30
C ASN A 140 -2.59 -1.96 24.97
N GLY A 141 -2.76 -1.57 26.24
CA GLY A 141 -1.74 -0.84 27.00
C GLY A 141 -2.09 0.63 27.27
N THR A 142 -1.11 1.50 27.19
CA THR A 142 -1.26 2.94 27.48
C THR A 142 -0.63 3.80 26.38
N VAL A 143 -1.18 4.98 26.16
CA VAL A 143 -0.58 6.01 25.29
C VAL A 143 -0.10 7.15 26.18
N GLY A 144 1.21 7.42 26.19
CA GLY A 144 1.80 8.43 27.06
C GLY A 144 1.55 8.23 28.56
N GLY A 145 1.33 6.97 29.00
CA GLY A 145 0.98 6.63 30.38
C GLY A 145 -0.52 6.67 30.69
N PHE A 146 -1.37 7.05 29.73
CA PHE A 146 -2.83 7.11 29.92
C PHE A 146 -3.50 5.83 29.35
N ALA A 147 -4.34 5.18 30.18
CA ALA A 147 -5.12 4.02 29.77
C ALA A 147 -6.52 4.39 29.25
N ASN A 148 -7.07 5.54 29.68
CA ASN A 148 -8.39 5.98 29.27
C ASN A 148 -8.31 6.75 27.93
N VAL A 149 -8.29 6.00 26.83
CA VAL A 149 -8.25 6.57 25.47
C VAL A 149 -9.55 6.21 24.76
N THR A 150 -10.22 7.21 24.20
CA THR A 150 -11.39 6.98 23.34
C THR A 150 -10.91 6.78 21.91
N ILE A 151 -11.28 5.65 21.31
CA ILE A 151 -10.99 5.33 19.92
C ILE A 151 -12.28 5.48 19.10
N THR A 152 -12.19 6.22 18.00
CA THR A 152 -13.27 6.35 17.03
C THR A 152 -12.78 5.79 15.71
N THR A 153 -13.42 4.70 15.24
CA THR A 153 -13.13 4.09 13.95
C THR A 153 -13.67 4.98 12.83
N LEU A 154 -12.81 5.40 11.93
CA LEU A 154 -13.18 6.18 10.74
C LEU A 154 -13.50 5.25 9.57
N ASN A 155 -12.69 4.22 9.37
CA ASN A 155 -12.86 3.22 8.32
C ASN A 155 -12.64 1.83 8.90
N ASN A 156 -13.31 0.84 8.32
CA ASN A 156 -13.06 -0.55 8.64
C ASN A 156 -11.69 -0.97 8.10
N ALA A 157 -11.08 -1.98 8.71
CA ALA A 157 -9.86 -2.57 8.17
C ALA A 157 -10.12 -3.11 6.76
N ALA A 158 -9.24 -2.79 5.83
CA ALA A 158 -9.33 -3.18 4.42
C ALA A 158 -7.93 -3.22 3.79
N ASN A 159 -7.86 -3.64 2.53
CA ASN A 159 -6.65 -3.71 1.70
C ASN A 159 -5.67 -4.84 2.02
N GLY A 160 -5.97 -5.71 2.99
CA GLY A 160 -5.25 -6.96 3.11
C GLY A 160 -5.63 -7.89 1.94
N ASP A 161 -4.65 -8.57 1.36
CA ASP A 161 -4.89 -9.59 0.33
C ASP A 161 -3.81 -10.68 0.39
N SER A 162 -4.17 -11.85 -0.09
CA SER A 162 -3.22 -12.94 -0.29
C SER A 162 -2.35 -12.66 -1.54
N PRO A 163 -1.14 -13.22 -1.62
CA PRO A 163 -0.29 -13.09 -2.80
C PRO A 163 -1.03 -13.49 -4.08
N GLU A 164 -0.79 -12.74 -5.14
CA GLU A 164 -1.47 -12.96 -6.42
C GLU A 164 -1.16 -14.36 -6.97
N THR A 165 -2.18 -15.08 -7.40
CA THR A 165 -2.01 -16.42 -7.97
C THR A 165 -1.33 -16.35 -9.34
N ILE A 166 -0.55 -17.38 -9.71
CA ILE A 166 0.11 -17.50 -11.03
C ILE A 166 -0.90 -17.34 -12.19
N LYS A 167 -2.13 -17.83 -12.01
CA LYS A 167 -3.18 -17.70 -13.02
C LYS A 167 -3.59 -16.23 -13.19
N SER A 168 -3.71 -15.50 -12.12
CA SER A 168 -4.01 -14.07 -12.13
C SER A 168 -2.87 -13.27 -12.74
N ILE A 169 -1.63 -13.54 -12.35
CA ILE A 169 -0.43 -12.91 -12.91
C ILE A 169 -0.38 -13.11 -14.44
N LYS A 170 -0.56 -14.34 -14.93
CA LYS A 170 -0.57 -14.63 -16.37
C LYS A 170 -1.67 -13.85 -17.11
N TYR A 171 -2.77 -13.56 -16.45
CA TYR A 171 -3.87 -12.81 -17.05
C TYR A 171 -3.64 -11.29 -17.00
N ASN A 172 -3.13 -10.76 -15.88
CA ASN A 172 -2.99 -9.33 -15.65
C ASN A 172 -1.68 -8.74 -16.20
N ALA A 173 -0.54 -9.43 -16.07
CA ALA A 173 0.77 -8.90 -16.45
C ALA A 173 0.88 -8.42 -17.91
N PRO A 174 0.34 -9.13 -18.94
CA PRO A 174 0.37 -8.60 -20.30
C PRO A 174 -0.46 -7.33 -20.47
N ARG A 175 -1.53 -7.17 -19.70
CA ARG A 175 -2.41 -5.99 -19.74
C ARG A 175 -1.75 -4.79 -19.06
N ASP A 176 -1.15 -5.03 -17.91
CA ASP A 176 -0.39 -4.03 -17.17
C ASP A 176 0.78 -3.51 -18.03
N TYR A 177 1.53 -4.42 -18.63
CA TYR A 177 2.60 -4.05 -19.56
C TYR A 177 2.08 -3.24 -20.76
N THR A 178 0.90 -3.57 -21.30
CA THR A 178 0.31 -2.84 -22.42
C THR A 178 -0.18 -1.45 -22.02
N ALA A 179 -0.68 -1.29 -20.79
CA ALA A 179 -1.14 -0.01 -20.26
C ALA A 179 0.01 0.99 -20.09
N GLN A 180 1.25 0.53 -19.83
CA GLN A 180 2.44 1.37 -19.66
C GLN A 180 2.20 2.55 -18.71
N ASP A 181 1.66 2.27 -17.53
CA ASP A 181 1.31 3.25 -16.50
C ASP A 181 0.35 4.36 -16.99
N ARG A 182 -0.53 4.04 -17.94
CA ARG A 182 -1.54 4.97 -18.46
C ARG A 182 -2.91 4.31 -18.49
N ALA A 183 -3.93 5.08 -18.13
CA ALA A 183 -5.32 4.67 -18.21
C ALA A 183 -5.98 5.35 -19.43
N VAL A 184 -6.13 4.61 -20.51
CA VAL A 184 -6.77 5.06 -21.78
C VAL A 184 -8.05 4.30 -22.03
N THR A 185 -8.03 2.98 -21.87
CA THR A 185 -9.17 2.09 -22.11
C THR A 185 -9.86 1.70 -20.80
N ALA A 186 -11.09 1.24 -20.88
CA ALA A 186 -11.82 0.71 -19.72
C ALA A 186 -11.07 -0.45 -19.03
N ASP A 187 -10.35 -1.27 -19.80
CA ASP A 187 -9.58 -2.38 -19.26
C ASP A 187 -8.31 -1.91 -18.52
N ASP A 188 -7.67 -0.83 -18.95
CA ASP A 188 -6.54 -0.23 -18.24
C ASP A 188 -6.99 0.25 -16.85
N TYR A 189 -8.13 0.95 -16.78
CA TYR A 189 -8.70 1.37 -15.50
C TYR A 189 -9.03 0.19 -14.58
N LYS A 190 -9.55 -0.93 -15.13
CA LYS A 190 -9.82 -2.12 -14.31
C LYS A 190 -8.57 -2.72 -13.69
N VAL A 191 -7.47 -2.78 -14.46
CA VAL A 191 -6.18 -3.31 -13.98
C VAL A 191 -5.61 -2.37 -12.92
N LEU A 192 -5.57 -1.07 -13.20
CA LEU A 192 -5.05 -0.06 -12.26
C LEU A 192 -5.85 -0.02 -10.95
N VAL A 193 -7.18 -0.08 -11.01
CA VAL A 193 -8.00 -0.14 -9.79
C VAL A 193 -7.67 -1.35 -8.95
N LYS A 194 -7.48 -2.52 -9.56
CA LYS A 194 -7.12 -3.74 -8.81
C LYS A 194 -5.73 -3.66 -8.19
N SER A 195 -4.78 -3.00 -8.83
CA SER A 195 -3.44 -2.80 -8.27
C SER A 195 -3.44 -1.76 -7.13
N LEU A 196 -4.29 -0.72 -7.21
CA LEU A 196 -4.39 0.33 -6.20
C LEU A 196 -5.30 -0.05 -5.02
N TYR A 197 -6.22 -0.98 -5.21
CA TYR A 197 -7.20 -1.39 -4.21
C TYR A 197 -7.38 -2.91 -4.21
N ALA A 198 -6.56 -3.60 -3.42
CA ALA A 198 -6.50 -5.06 -3.34
C ALA A 198 -7.84 -5.70 -2.93
N ASN A 199 -8.67 -4.98 -2.14
CA ASN A 199 -9.99 -5.45 -1.72
C ASN A 199 -11.07 -5.37 -2.85
N ALA A 200 -10.71 -5.05 -4.09
CA ALA A 200 -11.64 -5.08 -5.20
C ALA A 200 -11.98 -6.51 -5.62
N GLN A 201 -13.23 -6.94 -5.42
CA GLN A 201 -13.75 -8.22 -5.92
C GLN A 201 -14.03 -8.14 -7.42
N SER A 202 -14.77 -7.11 -7.82
CA SER A 202 -15.07 -6.84 -9.22
C SER A 202 -15.02 -5.35 -9.51
N VAL A 203 -14.57 -5.02 -10.71
CA VAL A 203 -14.47 -3.64 -11.19
C VAL A 203 -15.14 -3.58 -12.55
N GLN A 204 -16.10 -2.67 -12.70
CA GLN A 204 -16.73 -2.34 -13.96
C GLN A 204 -16.44 -0.90 -14.33
N VAL A 205 -16.06 -0.68 -15.58
CA VAL A 205 -15.65 0.64 -16.07
C VAL A 205 -16.38 0.90 -17.38
N TYR A 206 -16.92 2.11 -17.53
CA TYR A 206 -17.53 2.57 -18.78
C TYR A 206 -17.29 4.08 -18.96
N GLY A 207 -17.31 4.54 -20.20
CA GLY A 207 -17.19 5.95 -20.53
C GLY A 207 -18.42 6.77 -20.13
N GLY A 208 -18.25 8.05 -19.91
CA GLY A 208 -19.36 8.94 -19.57
C GLY A 208 -20.38 9.07 -20.68
N GLU A 209 -20.02 8.78 -21.92
CA GLU A 209 -20.93 8.72 -23.07
C GLU A 209 -21.98 7.59 -22.94
N ASP A 210 -21.64 6.50 -22.23
CA ASP A 210 -22.53 5.35 -22.00
C ASP A 210 -23.40 5.52 -20.73
N ALA A 211 -23.27 6.62 -20.01
CA ALA A 211 -24.10 6.90 -18.85
C ALA A 211 -25.55 7.20 -19.26
N ALA A 212 -26.51 6.95 -18.37
CA ALA A 212 -27.95 7.21 -18.62
C ALA A 212 -28.21 8.65 -19.10
N THR A 213 -27.43 9.61 -18.60
CA THR A 213 -27.31 10.95 -19.17
C THR A 213 -25.85 11.12 -19.59
N PRO A 214 -25.54 11.28 -20.89
CA PRO A 214 -24.16 11.40 -21.34
C PRO A 214 -23.39 12.52 -20.64
N ASP A 215 -22.21 12.18 -20.09
CA ASP A 215 -21.34 13.09 -19.36
C ASP A 215 -19.90 12.94 -19.89
N TYR A 216 -19.61 13.68 -20.94
CA TYR A 216 -18.34 13.58 -21.68
C TYR A 216 -17.15 14.02 -20.82
N GLY A 217 -15.99 13.39 -21.04
CA GLY A 217 -14.77 13.66 -20.30
C GLY A 217 -14.71 12.98 -18.93
N LYS A 218 -15.63 12.05 -18.65
CA LYS A 218 -15.62 11.24 -17.45
C LYS A 218 -15.54 9.75 -17.76
N VAL A 219 -14.93 9.01 -16.83
CA VAL A 219 -14.95 7.55 -16.79
C VAL A 219 -15.56 7.13 -15.47
N TYR A 220 -16.63 6.37 -15.53
CA TYR A 220 -17.33 5.82 -14.38
C TYR A 220 -16.77 4.46 -14.01
N ILE A 221 -16.42 4.30 -12.73
CA ILE A 221 -15.79 3.10 -12.18
C ILE A 221 -16.66 2.60 -11.04
N SER A 222 -17.26 1.43 -11.20
CA SER A 222 -18.02 0.76 -10.15
C SER A 222 -17.19 -0.35 -9.55
N ILE A 223 -16.97 -0.30 -8.23
CA ILE A 223 -16.10 -1.21 -7.49
C ILE A 223 -16.92 -1.95 -6.45
N LYS A 224 -16.95 -3.28 -6.52
CA LYS A 224 -17.47 -4.14 -5.47
C LYS A 224 -16.31 -4.66 -4.62
N ALA A 225 -16.33 -4.39 -3.32
CA ALA A 225 -15.34 -4.92 -2.38
C ALA A 225 -15.52 -6.43 -2.12
N LYS A 226 -14.42 -7.14 -1.83
CA LYS A 226 -14.43 -8.55 -1.40
C LYS A 226 -15.11 -8.70 -0.03
N SER A 227 -14.88 -7.75 0.84
CA SER A 227 -15.44 -7.69 2.20
C SER A 227 -16.03 -6.31 2.47
N GLY A 228 -17.09 -6.28 3.29
CA GLY A 228 -17.78 -5.05 3.65
C GLY A 228 -18.89 -4.65 2.68
N SER A 229 -19.39 -3.43 2.87
CA SER A 229 -20.39 -2.78 2.03
C SER A 229 -19.72 -1.98 0.90
N ASN A 230 -20.35 -0.90 0.47
CA ASN A 230 -19.77 0.03 -0.49
C ASN A 230 -18.51 0.72 0.07
N LEU A 231 -17.65 1.22 -0.82
CA LEU A 231 -16.48 1.99 -0.44
C LEU A 231 -16.89 3.27 0.30
N THR A 232 -16.11 3.65 1.31
CA THR A 232 -16.31 4.94 1.98
C THR A 232 -15.96 6.10 1.06
N GLU A 233 -16.55 7.26 1.27
CA GLU A 233 -16.27 8.47 0.46
C GLU A 233 -14.78 8.85 0.51
N LEU A 234 -14.12 8.63 1.65
CA LEU A 234 -12.67 8.86 1.78
C LEU A 234 -11.86 7.90 0.90
N THR A 235 -12.20 6.62 0.91
CA THR A 235 -11.55 5.62 0.05
C THR A 235 -11.75 5.94 -1.43
N LYS A 236 -12.98 6.34 -1.83
CA LYS A 236 -13.27 6.77 -3.19
C LYS A 236 -12.42 7.99 -3.59
N ALA A 237 -12.33 9.00 -2.72
CA ALA A 237 -11.54 10.20 -2.98
C ALA A 237 -10.04 9.90 -3.15
N ASN A 238 -9.49 9.05 -2.29
CA ASN A 238 -8.08 8.62 -2.35
C ASN A 238 -7.78 7.85 -3.65
N LEU A 239 -8.68 6.91 -4.03
CA LEU A 239 -8.53 6.16 -5.28
C LEU A 239 -8.65 7.07 -6.51
N VAL A 240 -9.59 8.01 -6.53
CA VAL A 240 -9.70 9.00 -7.61
C VAL A 240 -8.43 9.83 -7.72
N GLN A 241 -7.86 10.25 -6.59
CA GLN A 241 -6.61 11.01 -6.60
C GLN A 241 -5.44 10.19 -7.17
N SER A 242 -5.34 8.91 -6.79
CA SER A 242 -4.32 8.01 -7.33
C SER A 242 -4.53 7.76 -8.83
N LEU A 243 -5.76 7.49 -9.26
CA LEU A 243 -6.09 7.24 -10.67
C LEU A 243 -5.83 8.46 -11.58
N LYS A 244 -5.93 9.67 -11.06
CA LYS A 244 -5.64 10.89 -11.84
C LYS A 244 -4.20 10.96 -12.35
N SER A 245 -3.24 10.36 -11.65
CA SER A 245 -1.84 10.32 -12.09
C SER A 245 -1.63 9.47 -13.35
N PHE A 246 -2.53 8.52 -13.60
CA PHE A 246 -2.51 7.62 -14.76
C PHE A 246 -3.47 8.06 -15.88
N ALA A 247 -4.45 8.92 -15.56
CA ALA A 247 -5.49 9.32 -16.50
C ALA A 247 -4.97 10.28 -17.58
N VAL A 248 -5.60 10.23 -18.76
CA VAL A 248 -5.36 11.21 -19.82
C VAL A 248 -5.89 12.57 -19.38
N ALA A 249 -5.20 13.65 -19.77
CA ALA A 249 -5.40 15.02 -19.26
C ALA A 249 -6.85 15.55 -19.33
N SER A 250 -7.67 15.06 -20.26
CA SER A 250 -9.06 15.48 -20.42
C SER A 250 -10.09 14.52 -19.80
N VAL A 251 -9.64 13.45 -19.13
CA VAL A 251 -10.52 12.42 -18.57
C VAL A 251 -10.47 12.45 -17.06
N THR A 252 -11.64 12.51 -16.44
CA THR A 252 -11.80 12.51 -14.99
C THR A 252 -12.42 11.20 -14.51
N PRO A 253 -11.70 10.37 -13.73
CA PRO A 253 -12.28 9.18 -13.13
C PRO A 253 -13.28 9.54 -12.03
N VAL A 254 -14.41 8.84 -11.99
CA VAL A 254 -15.49 8.98 -11.00
C VAL A 254 -15.82 7.59 -10.47
N ILE A 255 -15.73 7.42 -9.15
CA ILE A 255 -16.08 6.13 -8.52
C ILE A 255 -17.53 6.19 -8.04
N ILE A 256 -18.31 5.21 -8.46
CA ILE A 256 -19.71 5.05 -8.08
C ILE A 256 -19.94 3.75 -7.33
N ASP A 257 -21.00 3.69 -6.54
CA ASP A 257 -21.39 2.46 -5.86
C ASP A 257 -22.00 1.45 -6.84
N PRO A 258 -21.73 0.15 -6.64
CA PRO A 258 -22.33 -0.89 -7.46
C PRO A 258 -23.83 -1.03 -7.19
N GLU A 259 -24.61 -1.15 -8.23
CA GLU A 259 -26.02 -1.59 -8.11
C GLU A 259 -26.04 -3.10 -7.90
N THR A 260 -26.73 -3.55 -6.85
CA THR A 260 -26.84 -4.98 -6.54
C THR A 260 -28.23 -5.48 -6.82
N THR A 261 -28.33 -6.44 -7.74
CA THR A 261 -29.58 -7.16 -8.03
C THR A 261 -29.56 -8.51 -7.31
N PHE A 262 -30.57 -8.77 -6.50
CA PHE A 262 -30.76 -10.06 -5.83
C PHE A 262 -31.73 -10.92 -6.64
N ILE A 263 -31.31 -12.15 -6.96
CA ILE A 263 -32.17 -13.14 -7.60
C ILE A 263 -32.57 -14.18 -6.53
N ILE A 264 -33.85 -14.25 -6.24
CA ILE A 264 -34.42 -15.26 -5.34
C ILE A 264 -34.98 -16.37 -6.22
N LEU A 265 -34.47 -17.59 -6.05
CA LEU A 265 -34.95 -18.78 -6.74
C LEU A 265 -35.76 -19.64 -5.77
N GLU A 266 -37.06 -19.75 -6.01
CA GLU A 266 -37.93 -20.68 -5.29
C GLU A 266 -38.15 -21.92 -6.14
N THR A 267 -37.76 -23.09 -5.64
CA THR A 267 -37.96 -24.37 -6.32
C THR A 267 -38.77 -25.34 -5.49
N THR A 268 -39.71 -26.00 -6.10
CA THR A 268 -40.50 -27.07 -5.46
C THR A 268 -40.15 -28.40 -6.11
N PHE A 269 -39.64 -29.35 -5.34
CA PHE A 269 -39.37 -30.68 -5.80
C PHE A 269 -40.63 -31.54 -5.54
N LYS A 270 -41.10 -32.29 -6.51
CA LYS A 270 -42.15 -33.33 -6.39
C LYS A 270 -41.52 -34.71 -6.36
#